data_1f9713756beed311d2cebf8c2f27ed78
#
_entry.id   1f9713756beed311d2cebf8c2f27ed78
#
_cell.length_a   1.000
_cell.length_b   1.000
_cell.length_c   1.000
_cell.angle_alpha   90.00
_cell.angle_beta   90.00
_cell.angle_gamma   90.00
#
_symmetry.space_group_name_H-M   'P 1'
#
loop_
_entity.id
_entity.type
_entity.pdbx_description
1 polymer ?
#
loop_
_entity_poly.entity_id
_entity_poly.type
_entity_poly.pdbx_seq_one_letter_code
_entity_poly.pdbx_strand_id
1 'polypeptide(L)'
;MRLAVRQICYLLFACVLGLAGSEARAQTAELEAPRAIAALEQGLAAETGVGIRRNAPLVIRLYCDAALTGSAEGFFRIGRILARGPAHLRNPALANAYLAQAVQLGHHGAIDYFDEAVPFAPLEGDCSKLEVAPITEPFDLDGYLAGLSPMRRRVAELIRRHAARSGVDVRIALAVAMAESNLDALAVSPKNAQGVMQLIPGTQERFGVADAFDPESNIRGGLAYLRWLKARFAGDWPLVVAAYNAGEGNVDRYQGIPPFRETQAYVRRVLFFAGHAARPGI
;
A
#
# COMPACT_ATOMS: atom_id res chain seq x y z
N MET A 1 30.44 11.84 -21.07
CA MET A 1 29.28 10.96 -21.11
C MET A 1 28.35 11.14 -19.92
N ARG A 2 28.81 11.23 -18.68
CA ARG A 2 27.96 11.54 -17.50
C ARG A 2 27.22 12.90 -17.54
N LEU A 3 27.71 13.87 -18.32
CA LEU A 3 27.07 15.17 -18.50
C LEU A 3 25.84 15.14 -19.43
N ALA A 4 25.78 14.25 -20.42
CA ALA A 4 24.72 14.23 -21.41
C ALA A 4 23.40 13.72 -20.85
N VAL A 5 23.40 12.72 -19.98
CA VAL A 5 22.18 12.20 -19.32
C VAL A 5 21.62 13.23 -18.34
N ARG A 6 22.50 13.97 -17.62
CA ARG A 6 22.09 15.11 -16.81
C ARG A 6 21.41 16.21 -17.63
N GLN A 7 21.91 16.50 -18.83
CA GLN A 7 21.31 17.52 -19.70
C GLN A 7 19.97 17.11 -20.32
N ILE A 8 19.76 15.85 -20.64
CA ILE A 8 18.46 15.36 -21.17
C ILE A 8 17.36 15.45 -20.10
N CYS A 9 17.66 15.11 -18.84
CA CYS A 9 16.72 15.36 -17.74
C CYS A 9 16.46 16.85 -17.52
N TYR A 10 17.44 17.73 -17.72
CA TYR A 10 17.26 19.18 -17.56
C TYR A 10 16.52 19.82 -18.74
N LEU A 11 16.66 19.31 -19.98
CA LEU A 11 15.99 19.88 -21.16
C LEU A 11 14.49 19.56 -21.22
N LEU A 12 14.03 18.47 -20.64
CA LEU A 12 12.60 18.21 -20.46
C LEU A 12 11.97 19.07 -19.34
N PHE A 13 12.80 19.62 -18.45
CA PHE A 13 12.36 20.51 -17.37
C PHE A 13 12.27 21.99 -17.79
N ALA A 14 12.94 22.38 -18.86
CA ALA A 14 13.04 23.80 -19.28
C ALA A 14 11.88 24.30 -20.15
N CYS A 15 10.99 23.43 -20.65
CA CYS A 15 9.90 23.82 -21.55
C CYS A 15 8.58 24.21 -20.82
N VAL A 16 8.53 24.24 -19.50
CA VAL A 16 7.30 24.60 -18.72
C VAL A 16 7.50 25.82 -17.82
N LEU A 17 8.61 26.55 -17.94
CA LEU A 17 8.83 27.79 -17.15
C LEU A 17 8.60 29.05 -18.03
N GLY A 18 7.33 29.38 -18.23
CA GLY A 18 6.85 30.70 -18.67
C GLY A 18 5.93 31.30 -17.62
N LEU A 19 6.47 32.29 -16.89
CA LEU A 19 5.80 33.42 -16.22
C LEU A 19 5.14 33.21 -14.85
N ALA A 20 5.74 33.94 -13.91
CA ALA A 20 5.15 34.63 -12.75
C ALA A 20 5.15 33.95 -11.38
N GLY A 21 5.80 34.64 -10.45
CA GLY A 21 5.53 34.56 -9.02
C GLY A 21 6.56 33.75 -8.22
N SER A 22 7.60 34.45 -7.74
CA SER A 22 8.50 34.01 -6.68
C SER A 22 7.74 33.92 -5.36
N GLU A 23 7.03 32.83 -5.15
CA GLU A 23 6.70 32.37 -3.80
C GLU A 23 7.43 31.05 -3.60
N ALA A 24 8.23 31.00 -2.56
CA ALA A 24 8.91 29.82 -2.11
C ALA A 24 7.88 28.69 -1.97
N ARG A 25 7.79 27.84 -2.99
CA ARG A 25 7.09 26.57 -2.89
C ARG A 25 7.91 25.78 -1.91
N ALA A 26 7.56 25.90 -0.61
CA ALA A 26 7.97 24.92 0.37
C ALA A 26 7.72 23.58 -0.28
N GLN A 27 8.79 22.80 -0.48
CA GLN A 27 8.70 21.38 -0.77
C GLN A 27 7.97 20.75 0.42
N THR A 28 6.65 20.78 0.38
CA THR A 28 5.88 19.80 1.10
C THR A 28 6.30 18.48 0.45
N ALA A 29 7.22 17.76 1.08
CA ALA A 29 7.35 16.35 0.86
C ALA A 29 5.91 15.84 0.97
N GLU A 30 5.32 15.46 -0.15
CA GLU A 30 3.94 14.98 -0.19
C GLU A 30 3.96 13.75 0.71
N LEU A 31 3.34 13.86 1.90
CA LEU A 31 3.34 12.81 2.90
C LEU A 31 2.79 11.56 2.23
N GLU A 32 3.61 10.53 2.12
CA GLU A 32 3.16 9.25 1.56
C GLU A 32 1.90 8.79 2.29
N ALA A 33 0.92 8.32 1.54
CA ALA A 33 -0.32 7.82 2.10
C ALA A 33 -0.02 6.69 3.10
N PRO A 34 -0.68 6.61 4.26
CA PRO A 34 -0.44 5.57 5.26
C PRO A 34 -0.48 4.15 4.70
N ARG A 35 -1.32 3.89 3.71
CA ARG A 35 -1.38 2.61 2.99
C ARG A 35 -0.10 2.30 2.21
N ALA A 36 0.56 3.31 1.65
CA ALA A 36 1.86 3.15 1.00
C ALA A 36 2.94 2.82 2.02
N ILE A 37 3.01 3.59 3.11
CA ILE A 37 3.94 3.36 4.21
C ILE A 37 3.75 1.94 4.79
N ALA A 38 2.51 1.54 5.04
CA ALA A 38 2.20 0.20 5.52
C ALA A 38 2.71 -0.90 4.57
N ALA A 39 2.50 -0.74 3.26
CA ALA A 39 2.98 -1.69 2.27
C ALA A 39 4.52 -1.72 2.18
N LEU A 40 5.19 -0.57 2.29
CA LEU A 40 6.65 -0.48 2.33
C LEU A 40 7.24 -1.17 3.57
N GLU A 41 6.70 -0.92 4.76
CA GLU A 41 7.13 -1.55 6.00
C GLU A 41 6.95 -3.08 5.96
N GLN A 42 5.81 -3.55 5.46
CA GLN A 42 5.51 -4.97 5.27
C GLN A 42 6.44 -5.60 4.22
N GLY A 43 6.70 -4.88 3.12
CA GLY A 43 7.66 -5.29 2.09
C GLY A 43 9.07 -5.42 2.64
N LEU A 44 9.51 -4.47 3.46
CA LEU A 44 10.81 -4.51 4.12
C LEU A 44 10.92 -5.68 5.11
N ALA A 45 9.85 -5.95 5.88
CA ALA A 45 9.79 -7.11 6.77
C ALA A 45 9.95 -8.43 6.00
N ALA A 46 9.25 -8.56 4.84
CA ALA A 46 9.38 -9.72 3.97
C ALA A 46 10.76 -9.83 3.29
N GLU A 47 11.42 -8.69 2.98
CA GLU A 47 12.77 -8.63 2.41
C GLU A 47 13.84 -9.04 3.42
N THR A 48 13.72 -8.58 4.66
CA THR A 48 14.71 -8.77 5.73
C THR A 48 14.46 -10.03 6.55
N GLY A 49 13.25 -10.53 6.59
CA GLY A 49 12.85 -11.68 7.41
C GLY A 49 12.50 -11.28 8.85
N VAL A 50 12.20 -10.02 9.12
CA VAL A 50 11.80 -9.56 10.45
C VAL A 50 10.32 -9.87 10.70
N GLY A 51 10.05 -10.76 11.64
CA GLY A 51 8.69 -11.19 12.01
C GLY A 51 8.04 -12.16 11.03
N ILE A 52 8.53 -12.26 9.79
CA ILE A 52 8.05 -13.23 8.79
C ILE A 52 9.22 -13.82 8.02
N ARG A 53 9.04 -15.02 7.47
CA ARG A 53 10.05 -15.63 6.60
C ARG A 53 10.28 -14.78 5.34
N ARG A 54 11.53 -14.65 4.90
CA ARG A 54 11.87 -13.99 3.63
C ARG A 54 11.10 -14.62 2.47
N ASN A 55 10.45 -13.76 1.66
CA ASN A 55 9.61 -14.21 0.57
C ASN A 55 9.67 -13.19 -0.59
N ALA A 56 10.49 -13.45 -1.60
CA ALA A 56 10.71 -12.54 -2.71
C ALA A 56 9.43 -12.20 -3.52
N PRO A 57 8.53 -13.15 -3.85
CA PRO A 57 7.24 -12.85 -4.44
C PRO A 57 6.39 -11.89 -3.61
N LEU A 58 6.36 -12.06 -2.29
CA LEU A 58 5.62 -11.18 -1.39
C LEU A 58 6.23 -9.78 -1.35
N VAL A 59 7.56 -9.66 -1.33
CA VAL A 59 8.29 -8.38 -1.37
C VAL A 59 7.87 -7.56 -2.58
N ILE A 60 7.91 -8.17 -3.78
CA ILE A 60 7.55 -7.48 -5.02
C ILE A 60 6.10 -7.04 -5.00
N ARG A 61 5.18 -7.89 -4.51
CA ARG A 61 3.77 -7.54 -4.39
C ARG A 61 3.53 -6.35 -3.46
N LEU A 62 4.17 -6.34 -2.29
CA LEU A 62 3.99 -5.27 -1.31
C LEU A 62 4.58 -3.95 -1.81
N TYR A 63 5.75 -3.97 -2.45
CA TYR A 63 6.30 -2.76 -3.07
C TYR A 63 5.46 -2.30 -4.28
N CYS A 64 4.83 -3.24 -5.00
CA CYS A 64 3.86 -2.91 -6.03
C CYS A 64 2.62 -2.22 -5.45
N ASP A 65 2.07 -2.71 -4.36
CA ASP A 65 0.94 -2.07 -3.69
C ASP A 65 1.27 -0.62 -3.27
N ALA A 66 2.49 -0.37 -2.77
CA ALA A 66 2.96 0.98 -2.49
C ALA A 66 3.08 1.84 -3.77
N ALA A 67 3.66 1.30 -4.84
CA ALA A 67 3.78 2.01 -6.12
C ALA A 67 2.42 2.37 -6.73
N LEU A 68 1.41 1.50 -6.61
CA LEU A 68 0.03 1.74 -7.08
C LEU A 68 -0.67 2.88 -6.33
N THR A 69 -0.21 3.22 -5.13
CA THR A 69 -0.69 4.40 -4.38
C THR A 69 0.14 5.67 -4.67
N GLY A 70 1.07 5.61 -5.62
CA GLY A 70 1.91 6.75 -6.03
C GLY A 70 3.22 6.87 -5.23
N SER A 71 3.63 5.88 -4.45
CA SER A 71 4.86 5.93 -3.67
C SER A 71 6.11 5.92 -4.54
N ALA A 72 6.92 6.99 -4.46
CA ALA A 72 8.22 7.08 -5.11
C ALA A 72 9.18 5.98 -4.64
N GLU A 73 9.16 5.69 -3.33
CA GLU A 73 9.94 4.61 -2.72
C GLU A 73 9.49 3.24 -3.22
N GLY A 74 8.17 3.01 -3.39
CA GLY A 74 7.63 1.77 -3.97
C GLY A 74 8.17 1.51 -5.38
N PHE A 75 8.14 2.51 -6.25
CA PHE A 75 8.74 2.43 -7.58
C PHE A 75 10.24 2.17 -7.53
N PHE A 76 10.96 2.88 -6.66
CA PHE A 76 12.41 2.68 -6.47
C PHE A 76 12.74 1.25 -6.04
N ARG A 77 12.03 0.70 -5.05
CA ARG A 77 12.27 -0.65 -4.53
C ARG A 77 12.09 -1.72 -5.60
N ILE A 78 11.05 -1.62 -6.42
CA ILE A 78 10.86 -2.52 -7.56
C ILE A 78 12.00 -2.36 -8.55
N GLY A 79 12.31 -1.14 -8.99
CA GLY A 79 13.38 -0.86 -9.93
C GLY A 79 14.73 -1.41 -9.46
N ARG A 80 15.06 -1.25 -8.17
CA ARG A 80 16.26 -1.80 -7.54
C ARG A 80 16.32 -3.32 -7.61
N ILE A 81 15.19 -4.00 -7.34
CA ILE A 81 15.11 -5.47 -7.42
C ILE A 81 15.32 -5.94 -8.86
N LEU A 82 14.69 -5.28 -9.83
CA LEU A 82 14.82 -5.61 -11.24
C LEU A 82 16.23 -5.30 -11.80
N ALA A 83 16.92 -4.29 -11.23
CA ALA A 83 18.28 -3.93 -11.64
C ALA A 83 19.34 -4.86 -11.03
N ARG A 84 19.27 -5.11 -9.71
CA ARG A 84 20.35 -5.74 -8.93
C ARG A 84 19.91 -6.93 -8.07
N GLY A 85 18.67 -7.35 -8.16
CA GLY A 85 18.14 -8.46 -7.40
C GLY A 85 18.59 -9.83 -7.91
N PRO A 86 17.94 -10.92 -7.47
CA PRO A 86 18.20 -12.27 -7.94
C PRO A 86 18.13 -12.39 -9.46
N ALA A 87 19.00 -13.21 -10.07
CA ALA A 87 19.15 -13.28 -11.52
C ALA A 87 17.83 -13.55 -12.28
N HIS A 88 16.97 -14.40 -11.73
CA HIS A 88 15.67 -14.73 -12.33
C HIS A 88 14.64 -13.58 -12.30
N LEU A 89 14.88 -12.51 -11.54
CA LEU A 89 14.04 -11.32 -11.47
C LEU A 89 14.62 -10.16 -12.26
N ARG A 90 15.88 -10.24 -12.71
CA ARG A 90 16.53 -9.11 -13.36
C ARG A 90 15.91 -8.82 -14.73
N ASN A 91 15.54 -7.56 -14.90
CA ASN A 91 15.08 -7.02 -16.17
C ASN A 91 15.55 -5.55 -16.26
N PRO A 92 16.75 -5.28 -16.81
CA PRO A 92 17.34 -3.94 -16.80
C PRO A 92 16.50 -2.88 -17.51
N ALA A 93 15.83 -3.23 -18.63
CA ALA A 93 14.98 -2.31 -19.36
C ALA A 93 13.75 -1.88 -18.54
N LEU A 94 13.12 -2.84 -17.87
CA LEU A 94 11.99 -2.58 -16.99
C LEU A 94 12.45 -1.90 -15.70
N ALA A 95 13.64 -2.24 -15.17
CA ALA A 95 14.24 -1.55 -14.04
C ALA A 95 14.38 -0.05 -14.31
N ASN A 96 14.96 0.33 -15.46
CA ASN A 96 15.10 1.73 -15.85
C ASN A 96 13.74 2.45 -15.87
N ALA A 97 12.68 1.82 -16.35
CA ALA A 97 11.35 2.41 -16.39
C ALA A 97 10.78 2.68 -14.97
N TYR A 98 10.91 1.72 -14.05
CA TYR A 98 10.50 1.92 -12.64
C TYR A 98 11.34 2.97 -11.93
N LEU A 99 12.66 2.97 -12.15
CA LEU A 99 13.57 3.96 -11.59
C LEU A 99 13.26 5.36 -12.13
N ALA A 100 12.97 5.51 -13.43
CA ALA A 100 12.56 6.79 -14.01
C ALA A 100 11.27 7.32 -13.36
N GLN A 101 10.28 6.47 -13.15
CA GLN A 101 9.06 6.85 -12.45
C GLN A 101 9.34 7.28 -11.00
N ALA A 102 10.23 6.58 -10.28
CA ALA A 102 10.65 6.98 -8.94
C ALA A 102 11.30 8.37 -8.94
N VAL A 103 12.18 8.67 -9.90
CA VAL A 103 12.80 10.00 -10.05
C VAL A 103 11.76 11.08 -10.32
N GLN A 104 10.81 10.82 -11.20
CA GLN A 104 9.72 11.77 -11.51
C GLN A 104 8.86 12.09 -10.27
N LEU A 105 8.72 11.12 -9.37
CA LEU A 105 8.02 11.28 -8.09
C LEU A 105 8.93 11.80 -6.95
N GLY A 106 10.17 12.19 -7.25
CA GLY A 106 11.09 12.85 -6.32
C GLY A 106 12.12 11.95 -5.64
N HIS A 107 12.21 10.65 -6.00
CA HIS A 107 13.24 9.76 -5.44
C HIS A 107 14.55 9.89 -6.22
N HIS A 108 15.33 10.95 -5.94
CA HIS A 108 16.55 11.27 -6.70
C HIS A 108 17.63 10.18 -6.64
N GLY A 109 17.74 9.42 -5.54
CA GLY A 109 18.71 8.32 -5.41
C GLY A 109 18.47 7.15 -6.36
N ALA A 110 17.31 7.11 -7.04
CA ALA A 110 17.03 6.08 -8.05
C ALA A 110 17.96 6.21 -9.27
N ILE A 111 18.54 7.39 -9.55
CA ILE A 111 19.47 7.64 -10.67
C ILE A 111 20.69 6.73 -10.59
N ASP A 112 21.18 6.41 -9.40
CA ASP A 112 22.40 5.60 -9.20
C ASP A 112 22.21 4.11 -9.60
N TYR A 113 21.01 3.73 -9.92
CA TYR A 113 20.66 2.35 -10.30
C TYR A 113 20.35 2.18 -11.79
N PHE A 114 20.36 3.26 -12.58
CA PHE A 114 20.15 3.19 -14.02
C PHE A 114 21.27 2.41 -14.73
N ASP A 115 20.89 1.63 -15.73
CA ASP A 115 21.80 1.07 -16.71
C ASP A 115 21.73 1.93 -17.99
N GLU A 116 22.74 2.79 -18.19
CA GLU A 116 22.80 3.71 -19.33
C GLU A 116 22.91 2.98 -20.69
N ALA A 117 23.34 1.73 -20.69
CA ALA A 117 23.49 0.92 -21.89
C ALA A 117 22.16 0.30 -22.37
N VAL A 118 21.11 0.36 -21.52
CA VAL A 118 19.84 -0.31 -21.80
C VAL A 118 18.73 0.72 -22.03
N PRO A 119 17.96 0.61 -23.13
CA PRO A 119 16.82 1.49 -23.38
C PRO A 119 15.72 1.26 -22.34
N PHE A 120 14.88 2.28 -22.13
CA PHE A 120 13.70 2.17 -21.26
C PHE A 120 12.65 1.26 -21.91
N ALA A 121 12.17 0.29 -21.15
CA ALA A 121 10.93 -0.37 -21.52
C ALA A 121 9.73 0.54 -21.20
N PRO A 122 8.66 0.49 -21.98
CA PRO A 122 7.43 1.17 -21.58
C PRO A 122 6.90 0.55 -20.28
N LEU A 123 6.45 1.39 -19.33
CA LEU A 123 5.66 0.94 -18.20
C LEU A 123 4.25 0.62 -18.70
N GLU A 124 4.10 -0.52 -19.38
CA GLU A 124 2.80 -1.02 -19.82
C GLU A 124 2.07 -1.69 -18.66
N GLY A 125 1.07 -0.98 -18.15
CA GLY A 125 0.25 -1.51 -17.07
C GLY A 125 0.83 -1.25 -15.68
N ASP A 126 0.42 -2.07 -14.75
CA ASP A 126 0.88 -2.01 -13.38
C ASP A 126 1.83 -3.18 -13.07
N CYS A 127 2.55 -3.03 -11.97
CA CYS A 127 3.49 -4.04 -11.48
C CYS A 127 2.83 -5.36 -11.06
N SER A 128 1.50 -5.46 -11.05
CA SER A 128 0.80 -6.71 -10.79
C SER A 128 1.00 -7.74 -11.90
N LYS A 129 1.44 -7.28 -13.08
CA LYS A 129 1.81 -8.13 -14.23
C LYS A 129 3.25 -8.62 -14.19
N LEU A 130 4.05 -8.20 -13.20
CA LEU A 130 5.37 -8.77 -13.01
C LEU A 130 5.24 -10.27 -12.75
N GLU A 131 5.88 -11.07 -13.59
CA GLU A 131 5.92 -12.52 -13.44
C GLU A 131 6.73 -12.88 -12.21
N VAL A 132 6.05 -13.06 -11.10
CA VAL A 132 6.61 -13.58 -9.85
C VAL A 132 5.96 -14.92 -9.52
N ALA A 133 6.74 -15.81 -8.95
CA ALA A 133 6.21 -17.09 -8.50
C ALA A 133 4.99 -16.90 -7.58
N PRO A 134 3.99 -17.78 -7.64
CA PRO A 134 2.84 -17.69 -6.75
C PRO A 134 3.30 -17.81 -5.29
N ILE A 135 2.65 -17.02 -4.41
CA ILE A 135 2.88 -17.17 -2.96
C ILE A 135 2.09 -18.39 -2.51
N THR A 136 2.80 -19.46 -2.18
CA THR A 136 2.20 -20.76 -1.80
C THR A 136 2.03 -20.91 -0.30
N GLU A 137 2.82 -20.20 0.50
CA GLU A 137 2.75 -20.25 1.95
C GLU A 137 1.73 -19.26 2.50
N PRO A 138 0.93 -19.64 3.51
CA PRO A 138 0.03 -18.70 4.19
C PRO A 138 0.85 -17.63 4.91
N PHE A 139 0.26 -16.44 5.05
CA PHE A 139 0.89 -15.36 5.80
C PHE A 139 0.91 -15.68 7.29
N ASP A 140 2.11 -15.64 7.89
CA ASP A 140 2.27 -15.78 9.34
C ASP A 140 1.92 -14.46 10.04
N LEU A 141 0.63 -14.26 10.27
CA LEU A 141 0.11 -13.07 10.91
C LEU A 141 0.64 -12.88 12.33
N ASP A 142 0.73 -13.97 13.10
CA ASP A 142 1.16 -13.88 14.50
C ASP A 142 2.65 -13.59 14.61
N GLY A 143 3.48 -14.23 13.76
CA GLY A 143 4.90 -13.92 13.65
C GLY A 143 5.15 -12.47 13.23
N TYR A 144 4.40 -11.97 12.23
CA TYR A 144 4.49 -10.58 11.82
C TYR A 144 4.16 -9.61 12.96
N LEU A 145 3.03 -9.82 13.63
CA LEU A 145 2.59 -8.97 14.74
C LEU A 145 3.58 -8.98 15.91
N ALA A 146 4.20 -10.13 16.21
CA ALA A 146 5.24 -10.25 17.23
C ALA A 146 6.48 -9.41 16.91
N GLY A 147 6.82 -9.22 15.63
CA GLY A 147 7.93 -8.40 15.15
C GLY A 147 7.69 -6.89 15.22
N LEU A 148 6.46 -6.45 15.44
CA LEU A 148 6.12 -5.02 15.50
C LEU A 148 6.56 -4.35 16.83
N SER A 149 6.57 -3.02 16.83
CA SER A 149 6.85 -2.23 18.04
C SER A 149 5.86 -2.53 19.17
N PRO A 150 6.23 -2.34 20.44
CA PRO A 150 5.34 -2.56 21.56
C PRO A 150 4.01 -1.81 21.46
N MET A 151 4.03 -0.59 20.93
CA MET A 151 2.81 0.21 20.72
C MET A 151 1.87 -0.46 19.71
N ARG A 152 2.37 -0.85 18.54
CA ARG A 152 1.56 -1.52 17.50
C ARG A 152 1.05 -2.89 17.97
N ARG A 153 1.82 -3.62 18.78
CA ARG A 153 1.34 -4.87 19.40
C ARG A 153 0.15 -4.62 20.35
N ARG A 154 0.18 -3.54 21.14
CA ARG A 154 -0.97 -3.17 21.99
C ARG A 154 -2.21 -2.84 21.16
N VAL A 155 -2.04 -2.15 20.03
CA VAL A 155 -3.12 -1.88 19.08
C VAL A 155 -3.69 -3.18 18.52
N ALA A 156 -2.85 -4.14 18.13
CA ALA A 156 -3.31 -5.45 17.68
C ALA A 156 -4.14 -6.18 18.73
N GLU A 157 -3.73 -6.13 20.00
CA GLU A 157 -4.50 -6.73 21.10
C GLU A 157 -5.84 -6.02 21.34
N LEU A 158 -5.90 -4.69 21.17
CA LEU A 158 -7.17 -3.95 21.20
C LEU A 158 -8.11 -4.45 20.10
N ILE A 159 -7.60 -4.60 18.85
CA ILE A 159 -8.38 -5.12 17.73
C ILE A 159 -8.90 -6.52 18.04
N ARG A 160 -8.07 -7.44 18.54
CA ARG A 160 -8.48 -8.81 18.89
C ARG A 160 -9.65 -8.81 19.89
N ARG A 161 -9.54 -8.02 20.96
CA ARG A 161 -10.58 -7.93 22.00
C ARG A 161 -11.90 -7.38 21.47
N HIS A 162 -11.83 -6.29 20.67
CA HIS A 162 -13.04 -5.65 20.17
C HIS A 162 -13.68 -6.41 19.01
N ALA A 163 -12.89 -6.98 18.09
CA ALA A 163 -13.40 -7.78 16.99
C ALA A 163 -14.15 -9.02 17.45
N ALA A 164 -13.60 -9.77 18.43
CA ALA A 164 -14.25 -10.93 19.02
C ALA A 164 -15.64 -10.60 19.62
N ARG A 165 -15.80 -9.39 20.16
CA ARG A 165 -17.08 -8.94 20.74
C ARG A 165 -18.06 -8.37 19.71
N SER A 166 -17.56 -7.89 18.58
CA SER A 166 -18.37 -7.23 17.53
C SER A 166 -18.92 -8.18 16.47
N GLY A 167 -18.52 -9.46 16.49
CA GLY A 167 -18.90 -10.45 15.46
C GLY A 167 -18.19 -10.24 14.12
N VAL A 168 -17.12 -9.44 14.10
CA VAL A 168 -16.22 -9.30 12.96
C VAL A 168 -15.10 -10.33 13.09
N ASP A 169 -14.73 -10.96 11.98
CA ASP A 169 -13.59 -11.89 11.95
C ASP A 169 -12.31 -11.16 12.40
N VAL A 170 -11.62 -11.72 13.39
CA VAL A 170 -10.44 -11.11 14.02
C VAL A 170 -9.30 -10.97 13.02
N ARG A 171 -9.10 -11.96 12.13
CA ARG A 171 -8.02 -11.91 11.14
C ARG A 171 -8.31 -10.85 10.08
N ILE A 172 -9.55 -10.73 9.63
CA ILE A 172 -9.98 -9.65 8.72
C ILE A 172 -9.78 -8.28 9.38
N ALA A 173 -10.18 -8.10 10.62
CA ALA A 173 -10.02 -6.83 11.33
C ALA A 173 -8.55 -6.42 11.44
N LEU A 174 -7.67 -7.35 11.81
CA LEU A 174 -6.23 -7.13 11.87
C LEU A 174 -5.65 -6.84 10.49
N ALA A 175 -6.04 -7.62 9.47
CA ALA A 175 -5.55 -7.45 8.11
C ALA A 175 -5.95 -6.09 7.51
N VAL A 176 -7.18 -5.62 7.78
CA VAL A 176 -7.63 -4.28 7.38
C VAL A 176 -6.78 -3.21 8.06
N ALA A 177 -6.63 -3.24 9.38
CA ALA A 177 -5.82 -2.25 10.11
C ALA A 177 -4.34 -2.26 9.69
N MET A 178 -3.78 -3.45 9.38
CA MET A 178 -2.44 -3.59 8.82
C MET A 178 -2.34 -2.96 7.43
N ALA A 179 -3.33 -3.17 6.57
CA ALA A 179 -3.33 -2.60 5.22
C ALA A 179 -3.56 -1.08 5.23
N GLU A 180 -4.32 -0.55 6.18
CA GLU A 180 -4.63 0.87 6.30
C GLU A 180 -3.45 1.71 6.82
N SER A 181 -2.81 1.28 7.90
CA SER A 181 -1.82 2.08 8.61
C SER A 181 -0.65 1.27 9.19
N ASN A 182 -0.62 -0.04 8.98
CA ASN A 182 0.24 -0.96 9.72
C ASN A 182 0.12 -0.78 11.25
N LEU A 183 -1.12 -0.57 11.74
CA LEU A 183 -1.45 -0.38 13.15
C LEU A 183 -0.92 0.94 13.77
N ASP A 184 -0.69 1.96 12.95
CA ASP A 184 -0.29 3.28 13.41
C ASP A 184 -1.52 4.11 13.81
N ALA A 185 -1.60 4.46 15.09
CA ALA A 185 -2.70 5.25 15.64
C ALA A 185 -2.68 6.73 15.21
N LEU A 186 -1.52 7.23 14.78
CA LEU A 186 -1.36 8.64 14.41
C LEU A 186 -1.35 8.87 12.90
N ALA A 187 -1.61 7.82 12.11
CA ALA A 187 -1.61 7.90 10.65
C ALA A 187 -2.70 8.85 10.12
N VAL A 188 -2.32 9.72 9.17
CA VAL A 188 -3.23 10.64 8.47
C VAL A 188 -2.96 10.56 6.98
N SER A 189 -4.01 10.34 6.18
CA SER A 189 -3.90 10.30 4.73
C SER A 189 -4.11 11.66 4.08
N PRO A 190 -3.67 11.87 2.83
CA PRO A 190 -3.97 13.08 2.05
C PRO A 190 -5.49 13.35 1.89
N LYS A 191 -6.32 12.31 2.02
CA LYS A 191 -7.80 12.41 2.00
C LYS A 191 -8.40 12.58 3.40
N ASN A 192 -7.57 12.94 4.41
CA ASN A 192 -7.96 13.09 5.80
C ASN A 192 -8.60 11.84 6.43
N ALA A 193 -8.21 10.65 5.97
CA ALA A 193 -8.50 9.43 6.72
C ALA A 193 -7.52 9.33 7.90
N GLN A 194 -8.00 8.94 9.10
CA GLN A 194 -7.26 9.10 10.35
C GLN A 194 -7.23 7.82 11.18
N GLY A 195 -6.11 7.64 11.88
CA GLY A 195 -5.90 6.61 12.90
C GLY A 195 -5.68 5.20 12.34
N VAL A 196 -5.75 4.22 13.24
CA VAL A 196 -5.44 2.81 12.99
C VAL A 196 -6.18 2.24 11.77
N MET A 197 -7.47 2.53 11.67
CA MET A 197 -8.36 1.98 10.63
C MET A 197 -8.70 3.00 9.53
N GLN A 198 -7.98 4.13 9.48
CA GLN A 198 -8.06 5.16 8.45
C GLN A 198 -9.50 5.58 8.12
N LEU A 199 -10.22 6.05 9.14
CA LEU A 199 -11.60 6.49 8.99
C LEU A 199 -11.65 7.96 8.52
N ILE A 200 -12.35 8.22 7.42
CA ILE A 200 -12.64 9.59 6.95
C ILE A 200 -13.69 10.24 7.86
N PRO A 201 -13.73 11.59 7.96
CA PRO A 201 -14.63 12.30 8.87
C PRO A 201 -16.10 11.87 8.80
N GLY A 202 -16.65 11.69 7.60
CA GLY A 202 -18.04 11.23 7.45
C GLY A 202 -18.27 9.81 7.99
N THR A 203 -17.27 8.93 7.93
CA THR A 203 -17.34 7.60 8.54
C THR A 203 -17.19 7.69 10.06
N GLN A 204 -16.33 8.58 10.57
CA GLN A 204 -16.17 8.84 12.00
C GLN A 204 -17.50 9.30 12.61
N GLU A 205 -18.14 10.29 12.01
CA GLU A 205 -19.45 10.80 12.45
C GLU A 205 -20.51 9.69 12.42
N ARG A 206 -20.61 8.95 11.32
CA ARG A 206 -21.61 7.89 11.14
C ARG A 206 -21.49 6.77 12.17
N PHE A 207 -20.28 6.46 12.62
CA PHE A 207 -20.01 5.35 13.55
C PHE A 207 -19.58 5.81 14.96
N GLY A 208 -19.77 7.11 15.28
CA GLY A 208 -19.60 7.65 16.63
C GLY A 208 -18.16 7.66 17.13
N VAL A 209 -17.20 7.97 16.25
CA VAL A 209 -15.79 8.12 16.61
C VAL A 209 -15.56 9.54 17.10
N ALA A 210 -15.40 9.71 18.42
CA ALA A 210 -15.20 11.02 19.04
C ALA A 210 -13.76 11.54 18.86
N ASP A 211 -12.78 10.66 18.94
CA ASP A 211 -11.37 10.94 18.68
C ASP A 211 -10.80 9.83 17.78
N ALA A 212 -10.43 10.21 16.57
CA ALA A 212 -9.88 9.28 15.59
C ALA A 212 -8.44 8.87 15.89
N PHE A 213 -7.72 9.59 16.76
CA PHE A 213 -6.37 9.27 17.19
C PHE A 213 -6.32 8.46 18.50
N ASP A 214 -7.45 8.36 19.23
CA ASP A 214 -7.59 7.35 20.26
C ASP A 214 -7.77 5.97 19.62
N PRO A 215 -6.82 5.03 19.84
CA PRO A 215 -6.87 3.73 19.17
C PRO A 215 -8.17 2.96 19.46
N GLU A 216 -8.70 3.04 20.68
CA GLU A 216 -9.90 2.30 21.05
C GLU A 216 -11.14 2.86 20.37
N SER A 217 -11.31 4.20 20.34
CA SER A 217 -12.39 4.89 19.63
C SER A 217 -12.36 4.57 18.14
N ASN A 218 -11.18 4.69 17.51
CA ASN A 218 -10.98 4.42 16.09
C ASN A 218 -11.29 2.97 15.72
N ILE A 219 -10.77 2.01 16.49
CA ILE A 219 -11.00 0.56 16.28
C ILE A 219 -12.49 0.23 16.40
N ARG A 220 -13.17 0.75 17.43
CA ARG A 220 -14.62 0.52 17.61
C ARG A 220 -15.42 1.03 16.41
N GLY A 221 -15.12 2.23 15.92
CA GLY A 221 -15.75 2.79 14.72
C GLY A 221 -15.49 1.97 13.47
N GLY A 222 -14.23 1.60 13.23
CA GLY A 222 -13.84 0.77 12.09
C GLY A 222 -14.49 -0.62 12.10
N LEU A 223 -14.57 -1.26 13.28
CA LEU A 223 -15.27 -2.53 13.44
C LEU A 223 -16.80 -2.39 13.25
N ALA A 224 -17.38 -1.28 13.69
CA ALA A 224 -18.80 -1.00 13.44
C ALA A 224 -19.06 -0.84 11.93
N TYR A 225 -18.18 -0.15 11.20
CA TYR A 225 -18.25 -0.04 9.76
C TYR A 225 -18.07 -1.40 9.06
N LEU A 226 -17.07 -2.19 9.45
CA LEU A 226 -16.86 -3.55 8.91
C LEU A 226 -18.09 -4.45 9.16
N ARG A 227 -18.67 -4.40 10.35
CA ARG A 227 -19.89 -5.16 10.68
C ARG A 227 -21.07 -4.73 9.80
N TRP A 228 -21.24 -3.44 9.58
CA TRP A 228 -22.29 -2.91 8.72
C TRP A 228 -22.09 -3.36 7.28
N LEU A 229 -20.85 -3.28 6.74
CA LEU A 229 -20.52 -3.78 5.40
C LEU A 229 -20.72 -5.29 5.27
N LYS A 230 -20.34 -6.06 6.30
CA LYS A 230 -20.56 -7.51 6.34
C LYS A 230 -22.04 -7.86 6.21
N ALA A 231 -22.90 -7.14 6.92
CA ALA A 231 -24.36 -7.33 6.80
C ALA A 231 -24.87 -6.94 5.40
N ARG A 232 -24.39 -5.81 4.86
CA ARG A 232 -24.78 -5.32 3.53
C ARG A 232 -24.42 -6.28 2.40
N PHE A 233 -23.26 -6.89 2.44
CA PHE A 233 -22.74 -7.79 1.40
C PHE A 233 -22.83 -9.28 1.79
N ALA A 234 -23.79 -9.62 2.65
CA ALA A 234 -24.10 -11.00 3.05
C ALA A 234 -22.89 -11.83 3.49
N GLY A 235 -21.88 -11.18 4.10
CA GLY A 235 -20.66 -11.82 4.59
C GLY A 235 -19.64 -12.16 3.50
N ASP A 236 -19.81 -11.71 2.26
CA ASP A 236 -18.80 -11.86 1.20
C ASP A 236 -17.60 -10.95 1.48
N TRP A 237 -16.55 -11.51 2.08
CA TRP A 237 -15.38 -10.76 2.51
C TRP A 237 -14.67 -10.01 1.38
N PRO A 238 -14.48 -10.55 0.18
CA PRO A 238 -14.00 -9.78 -0.97
C PRO A 238 -14.76 -8.49 -1.23
N LEU A 239 -16.09 -8.52 -1.21
CA LEU A 239 -16.94 -7.34 -1.42
C LEU A 239 -16.89 -6.40 -0.20
N VAL A 240 -16.89 -6.93 1.02
CA VAL A 240 -16.76 -6.15 2.25
C VAL A 240 -15.46 -5.36 2.26
N VAL A 241 -14.34 -6.01 1.96
CA VAL A 241 -13.02 -5.39 1.91
C VAL A 241 -12.92 -4.38 0.78
N ALA A 242 -13.48 -4.69 -0.39
CA ALA A 242 -13.55 -3.74 -1.51
C ALA A 242 -14.36 -2.48 -1.13
N ALA A 243 -15.49 -2.66 -0.46
CA ALA A 243 -16.34 -1.56 -0.02
C ALA A 243 -15.68 -0.71 1.07
N TYR A 244 -14.90 -1.33 1.96
CA TYR A 244 -14.12 -0.59 2.96
C TYR A 244 -13.12 0.37 2.32
N ASN A 245 -12.46 -0.06 1.25
CA ASN A 245 -11.45 0.75 0.54
C ASN A 245 -12.09 1.76 -0.44
N ALA A 246 -13.00 1.30 -1.29
CA ALA A 246 -13.56 2.09 -2.39
C ALA A 246 -14.89 2.79 -2.07
N GLY A 247 -15.49 2.47 -0.93
CA GLY A 247 -16.86 2.84 -0.58
C GLY A 247 -17.89 1.87 -1.13
N GLU A 248 -18.94 1.63 -0.35
CA GLU A 248 -20.04 0.71 -0.69
C GLU A 248 -20.75 1.08 -2.00
N GLY A 249 -20.89 2.38 -2.28
CA GLY A 249 -21.56 2.85 -3.51
C GLY A 249 -20.81 2.43 -4.78
N ASN A 250 -19.49 2.30 -4.75
CA ASN A 250 -18.76 1.80 -5.91
C ASN A 250 -18.94 0.29 -6.07
N VAL A 251 -18.99 -0.49 -4.99
CA VAL A 251 -19.23 -1.93 -5.05
C VAL A 251 -20.63 -2.20 -5.59
N ASP A 252 -21.64 -1.41 -5.17
CA ASP A 252 -23.01 -1.50 -5.70
C ASP A 252 -23.05 -1.15 -7.20
N ARG A 253 -22.41 -0.04 -7.59
CA ARG A 253 -22.36 0.43 -8.97
C ARG A 253 -21.75 -0.59 -9.93
N TYR A 254 -20.67 -1.24 -9.51
CA TYR A 254 -19.97 -2.24 -10.32
C TYR A 254 -20.50 -3.67 -10.11
N GLN A 255 -21.46 -3.86 -9.19
CA GLN A 255 -22.01 -5.15 -8.81
C GLN A 255 -20.91 -6.18 -8.46
N GLY A 256 -19.83 -5.71 -7.85
CA GLY A 256 -18.65 -6.49 -7.56
C GLY A 256 -17.48 -5.63 -7.12
N ILE A 257 -16.28 -6.20 -7.12
CA ILE A 257 -15.06 -5.44 -6.84
C ILE A 257 -14.82 -4.43 -7.96
N PRO A 258 -14.76 -3.12 -7.66
CA PRO A 258 -14.54 -2.10 -8.69
C PRO A 258 -13.22 -2.34 -9.45
N PRO A 259 -13.14 -2.01 -10.76
CA PRO A 259 -11.93 -2.20 -11.57
C PRO A 259 -10.86 -1.14 -11.27
N PHE A 260 -10.78 -0.69 -10.02
CA PHE A 260 -9.74 0.22 -9.55
C PHE A 260 -8.53 -0.59 -9.12
N ARG A 261 -7.37 -0.33 -9.72
CA ARG A 261 -6.12 -1.06 -9.44
C ARG A 261 -5.77 -1.07 -7.96
N GLU A 262 -5.90 0.10 -7.29
CA GLU A 262 -5.67 0.23 -5.85
C GLU A 262 -6.61 -0.69 -5.05
N THR A 263 -7.91 -0.68 -5.37
CA THR A 263 -8.90 -1.50 -4.65
C THR A 263 -8.67 -2.99 -4.85
N GLN A 264 -8.37 -3.42 -6.07
CA GLN A 264 -8.05 -4.82 -6.36
C GLN A 264 -6.79 -5.29 -5.61
N ALA A 265 -5.73 -4.47 -5.58
CA ALA A 265 -4.52 -4.74 -4.82
C ALA A 265 -4.80 -4.80 -3.31
N TYR A 266 -5.59 -3.86 -2.81
CA TYR A 266 -6.01 -3.82 -1.41
C TYR A 266 -6.78 -5.07 -1.00
N VAL A 267 -7.77 -5.50 -1.80
CA VAL A 267 -8.54 -6.72 -1.53
C VAL A 267 -7.63 -7.95 -1.48
N ARG A 268 -6.74 -8.12 -2.46
CA ARG A 268 -5.78 -9.23 -2.48
C ARG A 268 -4.90 -9.23 -1.22
N ARG A 269 -4.37 -8.07 -0.83
CA ARG A 269 -3.49 -7.92 0.33
C ARG A 269 -4.21 -8.25 1.64
N VAL A 270 -5.39 -7.68 1.87
CA VAL A 270 -6.17 -7.94 3.08
C VAL A 270 -6.55 -9.41 3.20
N LEU A 271 -7.07 -10.02 2.12
CA LEU A 271 -7.47 -11.42 2.13
C LEU A 271 -6.26 -12.36 2.35
N PHE A 272 -5.12 -12.05 1.75
CA PHE A 272 -3.88 -12.80 1.98
C PHE A 272 -3.44 -12.73 3.44
N PHE A 273 -3.40 -11.54 4.06
CA PHE A 273 -3.05 -11.37 5.47
C PHE A 273 -4.04 -12.07 6.41
N ALA A 274 -5.31 -12.07 6.06
CA ALA A 274 -6.35 -12.77 6.82
C ALA A 274 -6.31 -14.30 6.66
N GLY A 275 -5.52 -14.82 5.72
CA GLY A 275 -5.45 -16.25 5.43
C GLY A 275 -6.66 -16.77 4.65
N HIS A 276 -7.38 -15.89 3.99
CA HIS A 276 -8.42 -16.27 3.02
C HIS A 276 -7.78 -16.59 1.67
N ALA A 277 -8.13 -17.74 1.09
CA ALA A 277 -7.66 -18.08 -0.24
C ALA A 277 -8.15 -17.04 -1.26
N ALA A 278 -7.25 -16.56 -2.11
CA ALA A 278 -7.64 -15.74 -3.24
C ALA A 278 -8.56 -16.57 -4.14
N ARG A 279 -9.77 -16.06 -4.44
CA ARG A 279 -10.59 -16.67 -5.47
C ARG A 279 -9.89 -16.50 -6.83
N PRO A 280 -9.91 -17.51 -7.73
CA PRO A 280 -9.41 -17.34 -9.08
C PRO A 280 -10.11 -16.13 -9.73
N GLY A 281 -9.35 -15.16 -10.22
CA GLY A 281 -9.89 -13.97 -10.90
C GLY A 281 -9.93 -12.68 -10.06
N ILE A 282 -9.40 -12.68 -8.84
CA ILE A 282 -9.18 -11.45 -8.04
C ILE A 282 -7.69 -11.12 -8.04
#